data_d971e698bb0de2eb23d6aca5a1e8c703
#
_entry.id   d971e698bb0de2eb23d6aca5a1e8c703
#
_cell.length_a   1.000
_cell.length_b   1.000
_cell.length_c   1.000
_cell.angle_alpha   90.00
_cell.angle_beta   90.00
_cell.angle_gamma   90.00
#
_symmetry.space_group_name_H-M   'P 1'
#
loop_
_entity.id
_entity.type
_entity.pdbx_description
1 polymer ?
#
loop_
_entity_poly.entity_id
_entity_poly.type
_entity_poly.pdbx_seq_one_letter_code
_entity_poly.pdbx_strand_id
1 'polypeptide(L)'
;EDSRLALFNTIYFKGKWAIEFSKDDTRERDFYKEDGTTTQVDMMHLYGEKLQYVNTEDAVGVVLPYKDETMAFVALMPAPAGNQTVREMYENMEWSDICEILKQEKRTLCNLQLPKFEVEFAKKLNESLNTMGLCKAFDGSQADLSGMGKSKDGNNIFIDLVFQKAVVIVDEEGTEAAAVTEVVVDCESCIIEEPPVEIFFNEPFLYMIVDKEKEIPLFVGIMDDPKQ
;
A
#
# COMPACT_ATOMS: atom_id res chain seq x y z
N GLU A 1 24.91 34.41 6.86
CA GLU A 1 24.43 32.99 6.62
C GLU A 1 22.97 32.92 6.98
N ASP A 2 22.16 32.54 5.99
CA ASP A 2 20.71 32.42 6.18
C ASP A 2 20.41 31.27 7.13
N SER A 3 19.49 31.47 8.05
CA SER A 3 19.10 30.46 9.02
C SER A 3 18.13 29.47 8.39
N ARG A 4 18.56 28.20 8.26
CA ARG A 4 17.84 27.16 7.56
C ARG A 4 17.41 26.05 8.51
N LEU A 5 16.21 25.53 8.31
CA LEU A 5 15.67 24.37 9.01
C LEU A 5 15.49 23.23 8.00
N ALA A 6 16.02 22.06 8.32
CA ALA A 6 15.76 20.85 7.58
C ALA A 6 14.85 19.90 8.39
N LEU A 7 13.78 19.46 7.78
CA LEU A 7 12.84 18.52 8.38
C LEU A 7 12.99 17.17 7.68
N PHE A 8 13.21 16.13 8.47
CA PHE A 8 13.29 14.75 8.00
C PHE A 8 12.18 13.94 8.65
N ASN A 9 11.43 13.23 7.84
CA ASN A 9 10.42 12.28 8.27
C ASN A 9 10.74 10.90 7.71
N THR A 10 10.71 9.88 8.57
CA THR A 10 10.82 8.49 8.15
C THR A 10 9.58 7.75 8.63
N ILE A 11 8.90 7.09 7.70
CA ILE A 11 7.72 6.28 7.98
C ILE A 11 8.07 4.82 7.65
N TYR A 12 7.78 3.95 8.60
CA TYR A 12 7.94 2.52 8.50
C TYR A 12 6.69 1.86 9.04
N PHE A 13 6.15 0.89 8.32
CA PHE A 13 5.01 0.10 8.77
C PHE A 13 5.42 -1.35 8.97
N LYS A 14 4.95 -1.95 10.06
CA LYS A 14 5.15 -3.35 10.40
C LYS A 14 3.84 -3.93 10.91
N GLY A 15 3.28 -4.89 10.17
CA GLY A 15 2.04 -5.57 10.53
C GLY A 15 2.09 -7.03 10.08
N LYS A 16 1.60 -7.96 10.91
CA LYS A 16 1.45 -9.37 10.55
C LYS A 16 0.11 -9.59 9.89
N TRP A 17 0.06 -10.41 8.85
CA TRP A 17 -1.21 -10.82 8.24
C TRP A 17 -2.11 -11.53 9.24
N ALA A 18 -3.41 -11.33 9.16
CA ALA A 18 -4.39 -12.15 9.89
C ALA A 18 -4.39 -13.58 9.36
N ILE A 19 -4.17 -13.77 8.05
CA ILE A 19 -3.95 -15.05 7.37
C ILE A 19 -2.57 -14.96 6.72
N GLU A 20 -1.58 -15.66 7.28
CA GLU A 20 -0.21 -15.66 6.78
C GLU A 20 -0.08 -16.52 5.53
N PHE A 21 0.79 -16.12 4.58
CA PHE A 21 1.16 -16.96 3.45
C PHE A 21 2.17 -18.02 3.89
N SER A 22 2.11 -19.20 3.28
CA SER A 22 3.12 -20.25 3.51
C SER A 22 4.36 -19.98 2.66
N LYS A 23 5.54 -19.98 3.28
CA LYS A 23 6.82 -19.90 2.55
C LYS A 23 7.03 -21.07 1.59
N ASP A 24 6.48 -22.23 1.95
CA ASP A 24 6.56 -23.42 1.11
C ASP A 24 5.69 -23.32 -0.15
N ASP A 25 4.76 -22.38 -0.19
CA ASP A 25 3.88 -22.10 -1.33
C ASP A 25 4.32 -20.90 -2.16
N THR A 26 5.33 -20.16 -1.72
CA THR A 26 5.95 -19.10 -2.53
C THR A 26 6.71 -19.72 -3.70
N ARG A 27 6.44 -19.26 -4.92
CA ARG A 27 7.06 -19.76 -6.15
C ARG A 27 7.46 -18.61 -7.06
N GLU A 28 8.56 -18.78 -7.79
CA GLU A 28 8.96 -17.86 -8.84
C GLU A 28 7.94 -17.89 -9.98
N ARG A 29 7.41 -16.71 -10.38
CA ARG A 29 6.39 -16.51 -11.42
C ARG A 29 6.69 -15.26 -12.23
N ASP A 30 6.12 -15.21 -13.43
CA ASP A 30 6.16 -14.04 -14.30
C ASP A 30 5.28 -12.91 -13.73
N PHE A 31 5.84 -11.70 -13.73
CA PHE A 31 5.12 -10.45 -13.54
C PHE A 31 5.24 -9.63 -14.83
N TYR A 32 4.12 -9.21 -15.39
CA TYR A 32 4.00 -8.50 -16.65
C TYR A 32 3.91 -7.00 -16.39
N LYS A 33 4.98 -6.25 -16.72
CA LYS A 33 5.03 -4.81 -16.45
C LYS A 33 4.26 -3.99 -17.48
N GLU A 34 3.94 -2.73 -17.14
CA GLU A 34 3.20 -1.82 -18.03
C GLU A 34 3.93 -1.55 -19.35
N ASP A 35 5.27 -1.60 -19.37
CA ASP A 35 6.08 -1.43 -20.57
C ASP A 35 6.08 -2.67 -21.50
N GLY A 36 5.35 -3.72 -21.14
CA GLY A 36 5.26 -4.98 -21.87
C GLY A 36 6.43 -5.94 -21.61
N THR A 37 7.37 -5.59 -20.75
CA THR A 37 8.44 -6.50 -20.33
C THR A 37 7.95 -7.41 -19.18
N THR A 38 8.66 -8.53 -19.00
CA THR A 38 8.33 -9.51 -17.95
C THR A 38 9.52 -9.63 -16.99
N THR A 39 9.23 -9.74 -15.69
CA THR A 39 10.22 -10.04 -14.67
C THR A 39 9.79 -11.25 -13.84
N GLN A 40 10.75 -12.05 -13.37
CA GLN A 40 10.46 -13.17 -12.44
C GLN A 40 10.41 -12.63 -11.03
N VAL A 41 9.36 -12.95 -10.28
CA VAL A 41 9.15 -12.50 -8.90
C VAL A 41 8.80 -13.68 -8.00
N ASP A 42 9.11 -13.57 -6.72
CA ASP A 42 8.60 -14.49 -5.71
C ASP A 42 7.12 -14.21 -5.47
N MET A 43 6.27 -15.09 -5.97
CA MET A 43 4.81 -14.99 -5.86
C MET A 43 4.33 -15.83 -4.68
N MET A 44 3.75 -15.19 -3.70
CA MET A 44 3.11 -15.83 -2.54
C MET A 44 1.72 -16.33 -2.91
N HIS A 45 1.28 -17.43 -2.30
CA HIS A 45 -0.03 -18.05 -2.59
C HIS A 45 -0.85 -18.27 -1.32
N LEU A 46 -2.15 -17.98 -1.40
CA LEU A 46 -3.18 -18.50 -0.49
C LEU A 46 -4.16 -19.34 -1.30
N TYR A 47 -4.48 -20.53 -0.82
CA TYR A 47 -5.38 -21.46 -1.48
C TYR A 47 -6.64 -21.70 -0.67
N GLY A 48 -7.80 -21.46 -1.28
CA GLY A 48 -9.10 -21.78 -0.67
C GLY A 48 -9.42 -20.96 0.58
N GLU A 49 -8.89 -19.74 0.68
CA GLU A 49 -9.12 -18.88 1.82
C GLU A 49 -10.33 -17.95 1.62
N LYS A 50 -11.07 -17.71 2.72
CA LYS A 50 -12.21 -16.76 2.70
C LYS A 50 -11.70 -15.33 2.87
N LEU A 51 -11.48 -14.65 1.75
CA LEU A 51 -10.96 -13.29 1.70
C LEU A 51 -12.07 -12.27 1.43
N GLN A 52 -11.86 -11.03 1.85
CA GLN A 52 -12.68 -9.90 1.42
C GLN A 52 -12.30 -9.56 -0.03
N TYR A 53 -13.05 -10.15 -0.96
CA TYR A 53 -12.89 -9.97 -2.38
C TYR A 53 -13.58 -8.70 -2.86
N VAL A 54 -12.85 -7.88 -3.56
CA VAL A 54 -13.34 -6.65 -4.20
C VAL A 54 -13.68 -6.95 -5.65
N ASN A 55 -14.91 -6.63 -6.06
CA ASN A 55 -15.34 -6.74 -7.44
C ASN A 55 -16.37 -5.64 -7.71
N THR A 56 -15.87 -4.54 -8.25
CA THR A 56 -16.67 -3.37 -8.66
C THR A 56 -16.66 -3.22 -10.18
N GLU A 57 -17.33 -2.21 -10.69
CA GLU A 57 -17.31 -1.89 -12.13
C GLU A 57 -15.90 -1.50 -12.60
N ASP A 58 -15.11 -0.82 -11.75
CA ASP A 58 -13.83 -0.23 -12.09
C ASP A 58 -12.62 -1.04 -11.58
N ALA A 59 -12.79 -1.83 -10.51
CA ALA A 59 -11.68 -2.50 -9.83
C ALA A 59 -12.01 -3.92 -9.38
N VAL A 60 -10.99 -4.79 -9.44
CA VAL A 60 -11.00 -6.09 -8.79
C VAL A 60 -9.80 -6.22 -7.86
N GLY A 61 -9.95 -6.96 -6.76
CA GLY A 61 -8.85 -7.14 -5.83
C GLY A 61 -9.23 -7.74 -4.49
N VAL A 62 -8.43 -7.43 -3.47
CA VAL A 62 -8.61 -7.99 -2.12
C VAL A 62 -8.33 -6.94 -1.04
N VAL A 63 -8.95 -7.15 0.11
CA VAL A 63 -8.58 -6.51 1.38
C VAL A 63 -8.06 -7.59 2.32
N LEU A 64 -6.79 -7.48 2.69
CA LEU A 64 -6.11 -8.41 3.61
C LEU A 64 -5.94 -7.72 4.97
N PRO A 65 -6.67 -8.15 6.01
CA PRO A 65 -6.50 -7.57 7.34
C PRO A 65 -5.17 -7.97 7.94
N TYR A 66 -4.59 -7.08 8.75
CA TYR A 66 -3.51 -7.42 9.66
C TYR A 66 -4.09 -8.01 10.97
N LYS A 67 -3.24 -8.66 11.78
CA LYS A 67 -3.66 -9.33 13.05
C LYS A 67 -4.29 -8.39 14.08
N ASP A 68 -3.95 -7.12 14.04
CA ASP A 68 -4.55 -6.10 14.92
C ASP A 68 -5.96 -5.69 14.50
N GLU A 69 -6.43 -6.14 13.33
CA GLU A 69 -7.73 -5.89 12.71
C GLU A 69 -8.06 -4.41 12.44
N THR A 70 -7.28 -3.47 12.97
CA THR A 70 -7.45 -2.03 12.75
C THR A 70 -6.86 -1.59 11.42
N MET A 71 -5.82 -2.29 10.97
CA MET A 71 -5.12 -2.03 9.72
C MET A 71 -5.46 -3.08 8.67
N ALA A 72 -5.44 -2.66 7.41
CA ALA A 72 -5.57 -3.58 6.28
C ALA A 72 -4.65 -3.17 5.12
N PHE A 73 -4.22 -4.18 4.38
CA PHE A 73 -3.61 -4.03 3.07
C PHE A 73 -4.70 -4.18 2.01
N VAL A 74 -4.81 -3.23 1.11
CA VAL A 74 -5.73 -3.26 -0.02
C VAL A 74 -4.91 -3.38 -1.28
N ALA A 75 -5.20 -4.37 -2.11
CA ALA A 75 -4.61 -4.52 -3.43
C ALA A 75 -5.72 -4.52 -4.49
N LEU A 76 -5.60 -3.66 -5.49
CA LEU A 76 -6.59 -3.46 -6.54
C LEU A 76 -5.94 -3.43 -7.92
N MET A 77 -6.56 -4.13 -8.85
CA MET A 77 -6.28 -4.06 -10.29
C MET A 77 -7.48 -3.45 -11.01
N PRO A 78 -7.31 -2.85 -12.19
CA PRO A 78 -8.43 -2.45 -13.03
C PRO A 78 -9.34 -3.65 -13.34
N ALA A 79 -10.64 -3.41 -13.35
CA ALA A 79 -11.59 -4.44 -13.77
C ALA A 79 -11.33 -4.84 -15.23
N PRO A 80 -11.34 -6.12 -15.59
CA PRO A 80 -10.99 -6.59 -16.94
C PRO A 80 -11.84 -5.97 -18.05
N ALA A 81 -13.05 -5.51 -17.75
CA ALA A 81 -13.95 -4.88 -18.69
C ALA A 81 -13.64 -3.39 -18.96
N GLY A 82 -12.86 -2.75 -18.07
CA GLY A 82 -12.66 -1.28 -18.10
C GLY A 82 -11.61 -0.81 -19.10
N ASN A 83 -10.72 -1.67 -19.58
CA ASN A 83 -9.60 -1.34 -20.50
C ASN A 83 -8.83 -0.08 -20.09
N GLN A 84 -8.63 0.12 -18.77
CA GLN A 84 -7.92 1.24 -18.17
C GLN A 84 -6.62 0.75 -17.50
N THR A 85 -5.64 1.63 -17.41
CA THR A 85 -4.42 1.37 -16.64
C THR A 85 -4.68 1.51 -15.14
N VAL A 86 -3.78 0.97 -14.31
CA VAL A 86 -3.86 1.15 -12.84
C VAL A 86 -3.81 2.64 -12.46
N ARG A 87 -3.03 3.44 -13.20
CA ARG A 87 -2.92 4.88 -12.97
C ARG A 87 -4.23 5.59 -13.27
N GLU A 88 -4.86 5.29 -14.41
CA GLU A 88 -6.18 5.85 -14.78
C GLU A 88 -7.26 5.43 -13.78
N MET A 89 -7.26 4.16 -13.34
CA MET A 89 -8.14 3.69 -12.27
C MET A 89 -7.94 4.52 -10.99
N TYR A 90 -6.70 4.70 -10.53
CA TYR A 90 -6.39 5.48 -9.34
C TYR A 90 -6.79 6.96 -9.46
N GLU A 91 -6.56 7.58 -10.62
CA GLU A 91 -6.91 9.00 -10.87
C GLU A 91 -8.43 9.23 -10.90
N ASN A 92 -9.21 8.22 -11.31
CA ASN A 92 -10.68 8.28 -11.36
C ASN A 92 -11.35 7.84 -10.05
N MET A 93 -10.64 7.13 -9.17
CA MET A 93 -11.17 6.60 -7.91
C MET A 93 -11.24 7.69 -6.85
N GLU A 94 -12.39 7.84 -6.21
CA GLU A 94 -12.54 8.72 -5.05
C GLU A 94 -12.24 7.96 -3.74
N TRP A 95 -11.81 8.69 -2.71
CA TRP A 95 -11.57 8.07 -1.40
C TRP A 95 -12.83 7.43 -0.79
N SER A 96 -14.00 7.96 -1.12
CA SER A 96 -15.31 7.37 -0.77
C SER A 96 -15.46 5.93 -1.25
N ASP A 97 -14.95 5.61 -2.45
CA ASP A 97 -15.06 4.27 -3.04
C ASP A 97 -14.21 3.27 -2.24
N ILE A 98 -13.02 3.70 -1.81
CA ILE A 98 -12.17 2.91 -0.91
C ILE A 98 -12.85 2.69 0.44
N CYS A 99 -13.47 3.72 1.02
CA CYS A 99 -14.22 3.59 2.28
C CYS A 99 -15.39 2.60 2.15
N GLU A 100 -16.09 2.57 1.01
CA GLU A 100 -17.13 1.59 0.73
C GLU A 100 -16.58 0.17 0.62
N ILE A 101 -15.45 -0.01 -0.06
CA ILE A 101 -14.73 -1.29 -0.14
C ILE A 101 -14.36 -1.79 1.27
N LEU A 102 -13.80 -0.93 2.11
CA LEU A 102 -13.38 -1.29 3.47
C LEU A 102 -14.54 -1.73 4.37
N LYS A 103 -15.74 -1.21 4.14
CA LYS A 103 -16.96 -1.53 4.90
C LYS A 103 -17.62 -2.85 4.46
N GLN A 104 -17.20 -3.44 3.35
CA GLN A 104 -17.76 -4.72 2.91
C GLN A 104 -17.32 -5.86 3.84
N GLU A 105 -18.29 -6.58 4.42
CA GLU A 105 -18.02 -7.71 5.31
C GLU A 105 -18.04 -9.06 4.57
N LYS A 106 -18.53 -9.07 3.32
CA LYS A 106 -18.67 -10.31 2.55
C LYS A 106 -17.30 -10.90 2.24
N ARG A 107 -17.12 -12.15 2.67
CA ARG A 107 -15.94 -12.96 2.34
C ARG A 107 -16.29 -13.97 1.26
N THR A 108 -15.40 -14.13 0.30
CA THR A 108 -15.53 -15.05 -0.84
C THR A 108 -14.36 -16.03 -0.79
N LEU A 109 -14.62 -17.29 -1.15
CA LEU A 109 -13.56 -18.31 -1.27
C LEU A 109 -12.66 -17.94 -2.45
N CYS A 110 -11.38 -17.75 -2.20
CA CYS A 110 -10.42 -17.26 -3.18
C CYS A 110 -9.13 -18.09 -3.19
N ASN A 111 -8.50 -18.15 -4.38
CA ASN A 111 -7.09 -18.45 -4.53
C ASN A 111 -6.39 -17.15 -4.89
N LEU A 112 -5.46 -16.72 -4.04
CA LEU A 112 -4.75 -15.45 -4.20
C LEU A 112 -3.29 -15.68 -4.56
N GLN A 113 -2.79 -14.92 -5.51
CA GLN A 113 -1.36 -14.77 -5.80
C GLN A 113 -0.98 -13.30 -5.65
N LEU A 114 0.01 -13.02 -4.77
CA LEU A 114 0.50 -11.69 -4.49
C LEU A 114 2.05 -11.71 -4.51
N PRO A 115 2.72 -10.83 -5.27
CA PRO A 115 4.18 -10.81 -5.28
C PRO A 115 4.74 -10.32 -3.94
N LYS A 116 5.90 -10.85 -3.55
CA LYS A 116 6.74 -10.21 -2.53
C LYS A 116 7.38 -8.97 -3.13
N PHE A 117 7.46 -7.92 -2.35
CA PHE A 117 8.15 -6.70 -2.78
C PHE A 117 8.66 -5.88 -1.60
N GLU A 118 9.66 -5.08 -1.88
CA GLU A 118 10.16 -4.02 -1.00
C GLU A 118 10.20 -2.72 -1.80
N VAL A 119 9.55 -1.68 -1.29
CA VAL A 119 9.54 -0.35 -1.91
C VAL A 119 10.11 0.65 -0.95
N GLU A 120 11.14 1.38 -1.40
CA GLU A 120 11.67 2.55 -0.72
C GLU A 120 11.25 3.81 -1.48
N PHE A 121 10.50 4.68 -0.81
CA PHE A 121 10.20 6.01 -1.30
C PHE A 121 11.06 7.02 -0.57
N ALA A 122 11.79 7.86 -1.31
CA ALA A 122 12.64 8.91 -0.76
C ALA A 122 12.51 10.18 -1.61
N LYS A 123 11.91 11.24 -1.06
CA LYS A 123 11.61 12.45 -1.85
C LYS A 123 11.76 13.72 -1.03
N LYS A 124 12.26 14.76 -1.69
CA LYS A 124 12.17 16.15 -1.23
C LYS A 124 10.75 16.66 -1.51
N LEU A 125 10.05 17.11 -0.48
CA LEU A 125 8.65 17.52 -0.55
C LEU A 125 8.43 19.03 -0.76
N ASN A 126 9.48 19.84 -0.81
CA ASN A 126 9.38 21.30 -0.91
C ASN A 126 8.41 21.75 -2.03
N GLU A 127 8.58 21.22 -3.24
CA GLU A 127 7.77 21.58 -4.40
C GLU A 127 6.30 21.19 -4.21
N SER A 128 6.04 19.95 -3.77
CA SER A 128 4.69 19.46 -3.51
C SER A 128 3.98 20.30 -2.45
N LEU A 129 4.67 20.62 -1.33
CA LEU A 129 4.12 21.45 -0.26
C LEU A 129 3.87 22.89 -0.70
N ASN A 130 4.75 23.46 -1.54
CA ASN A 130 4.53 24.77 -2.14
C ASN A 130 3.27 24.78 -3.03
N THR A 131 3.09 23.76 -3.88
CA THR A 131 1.91 23.60 -4.74
C THR A 131 0.63 23.48 -3.92
N MET A 132 0.69 22.82 -2.74
CA MET A 132 -0.41 22.73 -1.78
C MET A 132 -0.67 24.02 -1.00
N GLY A 133 0.12 25.09 -1.23
CA GLY A 133 -0.07 26.41 -0.62
C GLY A 133 0.82 26.70 0.59
N LEU A 134 1.70 25.79 1.01
CA LEU A 134 2.65 26.03 2.11
C LEU A 134 3.89 26.79 1.60
N CYS A 135 3.70 28.03 1.10
CA CYS A 135 4.79 28.80 0.48
C CYS A 135 5.59 29.61 1.50
N LYS A 136 4.90 30.28 2.45
CA LYS A 136 5.54 31.24 3.37
C LYS A 136 6.61 30.63 4.25
N ALA A 137 6.44 29.37 4.67
CA ALA A 137 7.38 28.68 5.54
C ALA A 137 8.76 28.44 4.88
N PHE A 138 8.80 28.41 3.55
CA PHE A 138 10.01 28.24 2.72
C PHE A 138 10.68 29.55 2.31
N ASP A 139 10.03 30.70 2.54
CA ASP A 139 10.53 32.03 2.18
C ASP A 139 11.18 32.69 3.40
N GLY A 140 12.49 32.87 3.37
CA GLY A 140 13.24 33.46 4.49
C GLY A 140 12.82 34.89 4.84
N SER A 141 12.12 35.61 3.92
CA SER A 141 11.58 36.96 4.16
C SER A 141 10.17 36.95 4.78
N GLN A 142 9.41 35.87 4.61
CA GLN A 142 8.00 35.75 5.04
C GLN A 142 7.79 34.72 6.15
N ALA A 143 8.75 33.79 6.35
CA ALA A 143 8.63 32.76 7.36
C ALA A 143 8.60 33.39 8.77
N ASP A 144 7.64 32.94 9.58
CA ASP A 144 7.59 33.25 11.01
C ASP A 144 7.62 31.93 11.81
N LEU A 145 8.82 31.48 12.11
CA LEU A 145 9.10 30.36 13.00
C LEU A 145 9.72 30.86 14.33
N SER A 146 9.40 32.09 14.71
CA SER A 146 9.94 32.75 15.92
C SER A 146 9.61 32.01 17.23
N GLY A 147 8.54 31.17 17.24
CA GLY A 147 8.21 30.27 18.34
C GLY A 147 9.24 29.15 18.56
N MET A 148 10.03 28.80 17.53
CA MET A 148 11.13 27.82 17.63
C MET A 148 12.46 28.48 18.02
N GLY A 149 12.59 29.80 17.81
CA GLY A 149 13.80 30.56 18.09
C GLY A 149 14.19 31.52 16.97
N LYS A 150 15.40 32.06 17.08
CA LYS A 150 16.02 32.91 16.06
C LYS A 150 17.44 32.41 15.80
N SER A 151 17.99 32.76 14.65
CA SER A 151 19.41 32.52 14.39
C SER A 151 20.29 33.33 15.31
N LYS A 152 21.56 32.96 15.38
CA LYS A 152 22.58 33.71 16.15
C LYS A 152 22.70 35.17 15.69
N ASP A 153 22.43 35.44 14.43
CA ASP A 153 22.49 36.78 13.81
C ASP A 153 21.15 37.54 13.90
N GLY A 154 20.15 36.99 14.62
CA GLY A 154 18.82 37.59 14.78
C GLY A 154 17.89 37.44 13.58
N ASN A 155 18.30 36.78 12.50
CA ASN A 155 17.51 36.53 11.32
C ASN A 155 16.40 35.50 11.56
N ASN A 156 15.36 35.54 10.77
CA ASN A 156 14.30 34.55 10.81
C ASN A 156 14.81 33.17 10.38
N ILE A 157 14.24 32.15 11.02
CA ILE A 157 14.42 30.76 10.61
C ILE A 157 13.35 30.44 9.55
N PHE A 158 13.73 29.74 8.49
CA PHE A 158 12.82 29.27 7.46
C PHE A 158 13.17 27.81 7.06
N ILE A 159 12.21 27.09 6.47
CA ILE A 159 12.39 25.70 6.05
C ILE A 159 13.14 25.70 4.71
N ASP A 160 14.34 25.10 4.69
CA ASP A 160 15.12 24.91 3.48
C ASP A 160 14.83 23.54 2.82
N LEU A 161 14.58 22.53 3.64
CA LEU A 161 14.39 21.16 3.20
C LEU A 161 13.30 20.47 4.03
N VAL A 162 12.35 19.85 3.32
CA VAL A 162 11.48 18.80 3.85
C VAL A 162 11.76 17.53 3.06
N PHE A 163 12.20 16.49 3.75
CA PHE A 163 12.54 15.21 3.12
C PHE A 163 11.78 14.09 3.81
N GLN A 164 11.12 13.26 3.01
CA GLN A 164 10.40 12.09 3.48
C GLN A 164 11.02 10.81 2.93
N LYS A 165 11.19 9.84 3.81
CA LYS A 165 11.51 8.46 3.46
C LYS A 165 10.41 7.55 3.98
N ALA A 166 9.93 6.64 3.13
CA ALA A 166 8.97 5.61 3.51
C ALA A 166 9.47 4.27 2.97
N VAL A 167 9.29 3.21 3.75
CA VAL A 167 9.63 1.84 3.36
C VAL A 167 8.43 0.95 3.61
N VAL A 168 8.06 0.16 2.61
CA VAL A 168 7.03 -0.87 2.69
C VAL A 168 7.64 -2.18 2.23
N ILE A 169 7.56 -3.20 3.09
CA ILE A 169 8.01 -4.56 2.79
C ILE A 169 6.78 -5.46 2.87
N VAL A 170 6.51 -6.23 1.84
CA VAL A 170 5.42 -7.21 1.78
C VAL A 170 6.01 -8.60 1.56
N ASP A 171 5.82 -9.46 2.53
CA ASP A 171 6.28 -10.84 2.51
C ASP A 171 5.21 -11.81 3.06
N GLU A 172 5.54 -13.08 3.24
CA GLU A 172 4.62 -14.13 3.65
C GLU A 172 4.04 -13.93 5.06
N GLU A 173 4.77 -13.28 5.94
CA GLU A 173 4.39 -13.10 7.34
C GLU A 173 3.58 -11.82 7.56
N GLY A 174 3.61 -10.89 6.59
CA GLY A 174 3.00 -9.57 6.65
C GLY A 174 3.96 -8.49 6.18
N THR A 175 4.12 -7.51 7.03
CA THR A 175 5.18 -6.52 6.95
C THR A 175 6.13 -6.79 8.13
N GLU A 176 7.05 -7.73 7.90
CA GLU A 176 8.12 -8.30 8.75
C GLU A 176 7.75 -9.05 10.06
N ALA A 177 8.06 -10.31 10.14
CA ALA A 177 8.67 -11.29 11.08
C ALA A 177 7.85 -12.46 11.63
N ALA A 178 8.51 -13.61 11.61
CA ALA A 178 8.53 -14.89 12.35
C ALA A 178 7.21 -15.60 12.75
N ALA A 179 7.12 -16.84 12.24
CA ALA A 179 5.98 -17.71 12.10
C ALA A 179 5.54 -18.52 13.33
N VAL A 180 4.25 -18.90 13.38
CA VAL A 180 3.76 -20.28 13.62
C VAL A 180 2.38 -20.42 13.00
N THR A 181 2.19 -21.39 12.09
CA THR A 181 0.92 -21.69 11.44
C THR A 181 0.24 -22.87 12.12
N GLU A 182 -1.01 -22.72 12.54
CA GLU A 182 -1.88 -23.83 12.93
C GLU A 182 -2.95 -24.00 11.86
N VAL A 183 -2.87 -25.11 11.11
CA VAL A 183 -3.86 -25.47 10.08
C VAL A 183 -4.97 -26.26 10.76
N VAL A 184 -6.15 -25.69 10.90
CA VAL A 184 -7.36 -26.41 11.25
C VAL A 184 -8.07 -26.83 9.98
N VAL A 185 -8.02 -28.11 9.66
CA VAL A 185 -8.81 -28.72 8.59
C VAL A 185 -10.17 -29.13 9.16
N ASP A 186 -11.20 -28.38 8.85
CA ASP A 186 -12.57 -28.76 9.18
C ASP A 186 -13.24 -29.39 7.97
N CYS A 187 -13.55 -30.69 8.08
CA CYS A 187 -14.24 -31.46 7.08
C CYS A 187 -15.76 -31.47 7.39
N GLU A 188 -16.52 -30.60 6.79
CA GLU A 188 -17.98 -30.74 6.78
C GLU A 188 -18.56 -30.79 5.36
N SER A 189 -19.20 -31.96 5.11
CA SER A 189 -20.30 -32.31 4.18
C SER A 189 -20.45 -31.56 2.82
N CYS A 190 -20.55 -32.40 1.79
CA CYS A 190 -20.89 -32.09 0.39
C CYS A 190 -22.01 -31.04 0.19
N ILE A 191 -21.65 -29.78 0.25
CA ILE A 191 -22.32 -28.70 -0.44
C ILE A 191 -21.53 -28.54 -1.73
N ILE A 192 -22.18 -28.36 -2.86
CA ILE A 192 -21.56 -27.97 -4.13
C ILE A 192 -21.07 -26.51 -3.85
N GLU A 193 -19.85 -26.37 -3.33
CA GLU A 193 -19.24 -25.05 -3.18
C GLU A 193 -18.87 -24.52 -4.56
N GLU A 194 -19.19 -23.26 -4.81
CA GLU A 194 -18.70 -22.59 -6.02
C GLU A 194 -17.17 -22.65 -6.02
N PRO A 195 -16.53 -22.85 -7.19
CA PRO A 195 -15.08 -22.89 -7.25
C PRO A 195 -14.49 -21.57 -6.71
N PRO A 196 -13.29 -21.61 -6.07
CA PRO A 196 -12.64 -20.40 -5.60
C PRO A 196 -12.45 -19.37 -6.71
N VAL A 197 -12.59 -18.10 -6.38
CA VAL A 197 -12.25 -17.00 -7.28
C VAL A 197 -10.74 -16.92 -7.40
N GLU A 198 -10.21 -16.90 -8.62
CA GLU A 198 -8.79 -16.74 -8.91
C GLU A 198 -8.41 -15.26 -8.97
N ILE A 199 -7.45 -14.84 -8.16
CA ILE A 199 -7.00 -13.45 -8.08
C ILE A 199 -5.47 -13.44 -8.19
N PHE A 200 -4.95 -12.95 -9.32
CA PHE A 200 -3.52 -12.97 -9.63
C PHE A 200 -2.99 -11.55 -9.80
N PHE A 201 -2.19 -11.09 -8.84
CA PHE A 201 -1.46 -9.82 -8.92
C PHE A 201 -0.13 -10.01 -9.67
N ASN A 202 -0.22 -10.45 -10.92
CA ASN A 202 0.91 -10.66 -11.82
C ASN A 202 1.04 -9.58 -12.90
N GLU A 203 0.28 -8.51 -12.76
CA GLU A 203 0.29 -7.29 -13.58
C GLU A 203 0.31 -6.08 -12.63
N PRO A 204 0.56 -4.84 -13.11
CA PRO A 204 0.55 -3.65 -12.28
C PRO A 204 -0.71 -3.51 -11.45
N PHE A 205 -0.56 -3.14 -10.18
CA PHE A 205 -1.67 -2.99 -9.24
C PHE A 205 -1.46 -1.83 -8.28
N LEU A 206 -2.56 -1.26 -7.82
CA LEU A 206 -2.60 -0.29 -6.73
C LEU A 206 -2.52 -1.04 -5.40
N TYR A 207 -1.63 -0.61 -4.51
CA TYR A 207 -1.65 -1.08 -3.12
C TYR A 207 -1.81 0.07 -2.14
N MET A 208 -2.46 -0.22 -1.02
CA MET A 208 -2.62 0.72 0.07
C MET A 208 -2.48 -0.01 1.42
N ILE A 209 -1.95 0.68 2.42
CA ILE A 209 -2.07 0.29 3.82
C ILE A 209 -2.99 1.33 4.46
N VAL A 210 -4.10 0.89 5.03
CA VAL A 210 -5.17 1.75 5.53
C VAL A 210 -5.48 1.48 7.00
N ASP A 211 -5.75 2.55 7.75
CA ASP A 211 -6.39 2.48 9.06
C ASP A 211 -7.90 2.40 8.81
N LYS A 212 -8.50 1.22 9.10
CA LYS A 212 -9.92 0.95 8.83
C LYS A 212 -10.86 1.72 9.74
N GLU A 213 -10.42 1.97 10.99
CA GLU A 213 -11.26 2.68 11.97
C GLU A 213 -11.33 4.17 11.65
N LYS A 214 -10.21 4.76 11.25
CA LYS A 214 -10.14 6.18 10.89
C LYS A 214 -10.46 6.46 9.44
N GLU A 215 -10.55 5.41 8.63
CA GLU A 215 -10.75 5.51 7.18
C GLU A 215 -9.70 6.41 6.50
N ILE A 216 -8.40 6.22 6.84
CA ILE A 216 -7.31 6.99 6.26
C ILE A 216 -6.22 6.09 5.67
N PRO A 217 -5.67 6.44 4.50
CA PRO A 217 -4.52 5.75 3.94
C PRO A 217 -3.25 6.20 4.65
N LEU A 218 -2.40 5.25 5.03
CA LEU A 218 -1.07 5.50 5.57
C LEU A 218 -0.01 5.40 4.46
N PHE A 219 -0.19 4.44 3.56
CA PHE A 219 0.65 4.24 2.38
C PHE A 219 -0.23 4.02 1.16
N VAL A 220 0.16 4.58 0.05
CA VAL A 220 -0.45 4.38 -1.28
C VAL A 220 0.65 4.28 -2.30
N GLY A 221 0.59 3.29 -3.17
CA GLY A 221 1.55 3.12 -4.25
C GLY A 221 1.01 2.27 -5.38
N ILE A 222 1.57 2.46 -6.56
CA ILE A 222 1.36 1.58 -7.71
C ILE A 222 2.58 0.67 -7.81
N MET A 223 2.33 -0.63 -7.81
CA MET A 223 3.34 -1.65 -8.02
C MET A 223 3.40 -1.95 -9.52
N ASP A 224 4.46 -1.47 -10.18
CA ASP A 224 4.74 -1.70 -11.59
C ASP A 224 5.89 -2.69 -11.81
N ASP A 225 6.83 -2.74 -10.88
CA ASP A 225 7.95 -3.72 -10.87
C ASP A 225 8.30 -4.13 -9.44
N PRO A 226 7.95 -5.36 -8.99
CA PRO A 226 8.25 -5.83 -7.63
C PRO A 226 9.74 -6.00 -7.31
N LYS A 227 10.63 -5.89 -8.31
CA LYS A 227 12.10 -6.01 -8.15
C LYS A 227 12.85 -4.69 -8.19
N GLN A 228 12.17 -3.56 -8.15
CA GLN A 228 12.82 -2.24 -8.10
C GLN A 228 13.28 -1.86 -6.71
#